data_6daab21242204394dc1ea43f4b0e704d
#
_entry.id   6daab21242204394dc1ea43f4b0e704d
#
_cell.length_a   1.000
_cell.length_b   1.000
_cell.length_c   1.000
_cell.angle_alpha   90.00
_cell.angle_beta   90.00
_cell.angle_gamma   90.00
#
_symmetry.space_group_name_H-M   'P 1'
#
loop_
_entity.id
_entity.type
_entity.pdbx_description
1 polymer ?
#
loop_
_entity_poly.entity_id
_entity_poly.type
_entity_poly.pdbx_seq_one_letter_code
_entity_poly.pdbx_strand_id
1 'polypeptide(L)'
;MCIRDRDNLFNFGLIPLMKHIPGHGVTNKDSHLTMPISNLSNRSLGNHINIFKHFNTLPLAMTAHIKYLSWDQNYIATFSKIIINEIIRNKIGFKGLIMTDDLVMNANTYDIEDSINLSNNSRIDIMLDCSSNWSKYSKIIDAFNVSKNYTRFYKIKMLRKYNPRVNLESININQYHHLYNQLVRTHGI
;
A
#
# COMPACT_ATOMS: atom_id res chain seq x y z
N MET A 1 -11.61 3.39 6.85
CA MET A 1 -12.39 2.19 6.44
C MET A 1 -12.92 1.53 7.69
N CYS A 2 -14.23 1.33 7.82
CA CYS A 2 -14.77 0.69 9.02
C CYS A 2 -14.67 -0.85 8.90
N ILE A 3 -14.76 -1.56 10.05
CA ILE A 3 -14.63 -3.03 10.07
C ILE A 3 -15.69 -3.68 9.16
N ARG A 4 -16.91 -3.15 9.18
CA ARG A 4 -18.01 -3.63 8.32
C ARG A 4 -17.70 -3.50 6.83
N ASP A 5 -17.05 -2.40 6.41
CA ASP A 5 -16.69 -2.21 4.99
C ASP A 5 -15.63 -3.20 4.56
N ARG A 6 -14.65 -3.47 5.43
CA ARG A 6 -13.63 -4.49 5.22
C ARG A 6 -14.26 -5.88 5.01
N ASP A 7 -15.17 -6.27 5.90
CA ASP A 7 -15.79 -7.59 5.86
C ASP A 7 -16.68 -7.74 4.62
N ASN A 8 -17.40 -6.67 4.23
CA ASN A 8 -18.15 -6.66 2.97
C ASN A 8 -17.22 -6.82 1.76
N LEU A 9 -16.09 -6.11 1.69
CA LEU A 9 -15.13 -6.27 0.60
C LEU A 9 -14.64 -7.72 0.49
N PHE A 10 -14.30 -8.36 1.62
CA PHE A 10 -13.91 -9.77 1.62
C PHE A 10 -15.03 -10.70 1.13
N ASN A 11 -16.28 -10.45 1.56
CA ASN A 11 -17.43 -11.24 1.14
C ASN A 11 -17.70 -11.14 -0.38
N PHE A 12 -17.35 -10.00 -1.00
CA PHE A 12 -17.40 -9.80 -2.44
C PHE A 12 -16.13 -10.26 -3.18
N GLY A 13 -15.20 -10.93 -2.51
CA GLY A 13 -13.95 -11.39 -3.12
C GLY A 13 -12.94 -10.29 -3.45
N LEU A 14 -13.13 -9.10 -2.89
CA LEU A 14 -12.21 -7.98 -3.03
C LEU A 14 -11.20 -7.98 -1.89
N ILE A 15 -9.94 -7.72 -2.20
CA ILE A 15 -8.86 -7.64 -1.22
C ILE A 15 -8.70 -6.19 -0.78
N PRO A 16 -9.08 -5.83 0.45
CA PRO A 16 -8.89 -4.46 0.94
C PRO A 16 -7.41 -4.16 1.15
N LEU A 17 -7.01 -2.96 0.74
CA LEU A 17 -5.66 -2.43 0.86
C LEU A 17 -5.62 -1.35 1.94
N MET A 18 -4.77 -1.53 2.95
CA MET A 18 -4.51 -0.51 3.97
C MET A 18 -3.50 0.52 3.46
N LYS A 19 -3.89 1.82 3.40
CA LYS A 19 -3.00 2.87 2.89
C LYS A 19 -3.18 4.21 3.60
N HIS A 20 -2.13 5.01 3.65
CA HIS A 20 -0.75 4.72 3.31
C HIS A 20 0.04 4.54 4.60
N ILE A 21 0.59 3.35 4.81
CA ILE A 21 1.30 2.99 6.05
C ILE A 21 2.74 3.56 6.05
N PRO A 22 3.27 4.09 7.16
CA PRO A 22 2.75 4.12 8.52
C PRO A 22 1.90 5.35 8.87
N GLY A 23 1.42 6.14 7.90
CA GLY A 23 0.47 7.22 8.12
C GLY A 23 0.78 8.51 7.36
N HIS A 24 -0.08 8.92 6.45
CA HIS A 24 0.10 10.12 5.63
C HIS A 24 -0.31 11.41 6.36
N GLY A 25 -1.15 11.35 7.39
CA GLY A 25 -1.68 12.52 8.12
C GLY A 25 -0.68 13.27 9.01
N VAL A 26 0.62 13.02 8.85
CA VAL A 26 1.71 13.63 9.62
C VAL A 26 2.41 14.77 8.88
N THR A 27 1.90 15.16 7.71
CA THR A 27 2.43 16.20 6.84
C THR A 27 1.31 16.90 6.11
N ASN A 28 1.53 18.18 5.75
CA ASN A 28 0.59 19.00 4.97
C ASN A 28 0.91 18.98 3.47
N LYS A 29 1.95 18.28 3.05
CA LYS A 29 2.40 18.26 1.66
C LYS A 29 1.79 17.08 0.92
N ASP A 30 1.42 17.32 -0.32
CA ASP A 30 0.95 16.29 -1.25
C ASP A 30 2.14 15.55 -1.86
N SER A 31 2.18 14.23 -1.66
CA SER A 31 3.21 13.35 -2.20
C SER A 31 3.17 13.22 -3.73
N HIS A 32 2.08 13.60 -4.38
CA HIS A 32 2.03 13.69 -5.84
C HIS A 32 2.86 14.84 -6.40
N LEU A 33 3.06 15.90 -5.60
CA LEU A 33 3.74 17.11 -6.04
C LEU A 33 5.21 17.18 -5.56
N THR A 34 5.45 16.77 -4.32
CA THR A 34 6.78 16.88 -3.69
C THR A 34 6.98 15.76 -2.69
N MET A 35 8.23 15.52 -2.28
CA MET A 35 8.53 14.60 -1.17
C MET A 35 8.11 15.22 0.17
N PRO A 36 7.11 14.66 0.88
CA PRO A 36 6.71 15.15 2.18
C PRO A 36 7.73 14.72 3.25
N ILE A 37 7.94 15.60 4.24
CA ILE A 37 8.82 15.34 5.39
C ILE A 37 8.03 15.55 6.67
N SER A 38 8.10 14.60 7.59
CA SER A 38 7.55 14.70 8.93
C SER A 38 8.66 14.95 9.94
N ASN A 39 8.53 16.06 10.69
CA ASN A 39 9.40 16.44 11.81
C ASN A 39 8.80 16.07 13.18
N LEU A 40 7.71 15.31 13.19
CA LEU A 40 7.08 14.92 14.45
C LEU A 40 8.01 14.04 15.29
N SER A 41 7.92 14.20 16.62
CA SER A 41 8.67 13.37 17.55
C SER A 41 8.27 11.90 17.46
N ASN A 42 9.17 11.02 17.89
CA ASN A 42 8.90 9.58 17.94
C ASN A 42 7.64 9.24 18.76
N ARG A 43 7.37 9.98 19.84
CA ARG A 43 6.16 9.83 20.65
C ARG A 43 4.89 10.17 19.87
N SER A 44 4.89 11.31 19.17
CA SER A 44 3.75 11.74 18.35
C SER A 44 3.49 10.74 17.21
N LEU A 45 4.52 10.35 16.48
CA LEU A 45 4.42 9.33 15.44
C LEU A 45 3.92 8.00 15.99
N GLY A 46 4.34 7.62 17.20
CA GLY A 46 3.84 6.43 17.90
C GLY A 46 2.33 6.45 18.10
N ASN A 47 1.74 7.62 18.38
CA ASN A 47 0.28 7.77 18.50
C ASN A 47 -0.41 7.62 17.13
N HIS A 48 0.16 8.18 16.06
CA HIS A 48 -0.40 8.10 14.71
C HIS A 48 -0.49 6.66 14.17
N ILE A 49 0.49 5.81 14.49
CA ILE A 49 0.48 4.42 14.00
C ILE A 49 -0.53 3.52 14.70
N ASN A 50 -1.12 3.93 15.83
CA ASN A 50 -2.05 3.09 16.58
C ASN A 50 -3.28 2.68 15.77
N ILE A 51 -3.77 3.55 14.88
CA ILE A 51 -4.90 3.21 14.02
C ILE A 51 -4.60 1.99 13.11
N PHE A 52 -3.37 1.86 12.63
CA PHE A 52 -2.97 0.76 11.75
C PHE A 52 -2.89 -0.58 12.47
N LYS A 53 -2.70 -0.59 13.80
CA LYS A 53 -2.71 -1.83 14.59
C LYS A 53 -4.05 -2.55 14.56
N HIS A 54 -5.15 -1.82 14.44
CA HIS A 54 -6.50 -2.40 14.32
C HIS A 54 -6.72 -3.11 12.98
N PHE A 55 -5.87 -2.85 11.99
CA PHE A 55 -5.95 -3.40 10.64
C PHE A 55 -4.74 -4.26 10.27
N ASN A 56 -3.90 -4.64 11.24
CA ASN A 56 -2.66 -5.38 11.01
C ASN A 56 -2.86 -6.81 10.46
N THR A 57 -4.09 -7.32 10.51
CA THR A 57 -4.49 -8.61 9.93
C THR A 57 -4.91 -8.53 8.47
N LEU A 58 -4.98 -7.32 7.88
CA LEU A 58 -5.25 -7.17 6.46
C LEU A 58 -4.16 -7.84 5.61
N PRO A 59 -4.53 -8.41 4.45
CA PRO A 59 -3.57 -9.14 3.62
C PRO A 59 -2.60 -8.21 2.88
N LEU A 60 -2.94 -6.92 2.70
CA LEU A 60 -2.19 -6.00 1.85
C LEU A 60 -2.12 -4.60 2.45
N ALA A 61 -0.96 -3.98 2.40
CA ALA A 61 -0.76 -2.57 2.76
C ALA A 61 0.15 -1.87 1.74
N MET A 62 -0.11 -0.58 1.49
CA MET A 62 0.70 0.30 0.65
C MET A 62 1.46 1.28 1.53
N THR A 63 2.74 1.47 1.25
CA THR A 63 3.59 2.40 2.00
C THR A 63 3.34 3.85 1.59
N ALA A 64 3.70 4.78 2.49
CA ALA A 64 3.70 6.22 2.19
C ALA A 64 5.07 6.67 1.64
N HIS A 65 5.09 7.47 0.59
CA HIS A 65 6.31 8.16 0.13
C HIS A 65 6.57 9.40 0.99
N ILE A 66 6.88 9.18 2.26
CA ILE A 66 7.14 10.21 3.27
C ILE A 66 8.46 9.91 3.98
N LYS A 67 9.26 10.95 4.23
CA LYS A 67 10.44 10.88 5.10
C LYS A 67 10.05 11.23 6.53
N TYR A 68 10.27 10.31 7.48
CA TYR A 68 10.01 10.50 8.90
C TYR A 68 11.33 10.68 9.62
N LEU A 69 11.75 11.92 9.85
CA LEU A 69 13.10 12.22 10.36
C LEU A 69 13.41 11.60 11.71
N SER A 70 12.40 11.40 12.56
CA SER A 70 12.58 10.74 13.86
C SER A 70 12.78 9.23 13.78
N TRP A 71 12.53 8.60 12.64
CA TRP A 71 12.71 7.16 12.42
C TRP A 71 13.83 6.84 11.45
N ASP A 72 13.91 7.60 10.33
CA ASP A 72 14.96 7.44 9.33
C ASP A 72 15.22 8.78 8.62
N GLN A 73 16.46 9.27 8.74
CA GLN A 73 16.86 10.53 8.12
C GLN A 73 17.31 10.37 6.66
N ASN A 74 17.56 9.13 6.21
CA ASN A 74 18.12 8.87 4.90
C ASN A 74 17.05 8.52 3.85
N TYR A 75 16.07 7.69 4.24
CA TYR A 75 15.12 7.12 3.30
C TYR A 75 13.67 7.50 3.62
N ILE A 76 12.84 7.59 2.59
CA ILE A 76 11.37 7.62 2.74
C ILE A 76 10.88 6.27 3.26
N ALA A 77 9.69 6.22 3.85
CA ALA A 77 9.18 5.00 4.49
C ALA A 77 9.16 3.79 3.57
N THR A 78 8.88 3.97 2.28
CA THR A 78 8.90 2.91 1.27
C THR A 78 10.24 2.21 1.17
N PHE A 79 11.35 2.96 1.27
CA PHE A 79 12.71 2.43 1.10
C PHE A 79 13.48 2.25 2.41
N SER A 80 12.87 2.63 3.53
CA SER A 80 13.50 2.51 4.85
C SER A 80 13.36 1.12 5.42
N LYS A 81 14.45 0.38 5.47
CA LYS A 81 14.53 -0.91 6.15
C LYS A 81 14.17 -0.80 7.64
N ILE A 82 14.49 0.33 8.27
CA ILE A 82 14.17 0.60 9.68
C ILE A 82 12.65 0.74 9.82
N ILE A 83 12.00 1.56 9.01
CA ILE A 83 10.56 1.79 9.11
C ILE A 83 9.80 0.51 8.75
N ILE A 84 10.21 -0.21 7.72
CA ILE A 84 9.56 -1.48 7.34
C ILE A 84 9.65 -2.50 8.49
N ASN A 85 10.84 -2.75 9.04
CA ASN A 85 11.01 -3.79 10.06
C ASN A 85 10.51 -3.32 11.43
N GLU A 86 11.01 -2.17 11.94
CA GLU A 86 10.76 -1.79 13.33
C GLU A 86 9.38 -1.14 13.51
N ILE A 87 8.91 -0.38 12.55
CA ILE A 87 7.63 0.32 12.69
C ILE A 87 6.49 -0.55 12.13
N ILE A 88 6.58 -0.97 10.86
CA ILE A 88 5.47 -1.66 10.20
C ILE A 88 5.36 -3.11 10.67
N ARG A 89 6.47 -3.87 10.64
CA ARG A 89 6.44 -5.29 11.02
C ARG A 89 6.34 -5.49 12.53
N ASN A 90 7.14 -4.75 13.33
CA ASN A 90 7.22 -4.96 14.77
C ASN A 90 6.17 -4.13 15.54
N LYS A 91 6.19 -2.78 15.45
CA LYS A 91 5.31 -1.94 16.29
C LYS A 91 3.84 -1.99 15.87
N ILE A 92 3.55 -1.98 14.57
CA ILE A 92 2.17 -2.13 14.05
C ILE A 92 1.77 -3.61 14.06
N GLY A 93 2.72 -4.52 13.89
CA GLY A 93 2.48 -5.97 13.85
C GLY A 93 1.92 -6.45 12.52
N PHE A 94 2.12 -5.69 11.43
CA PHE A 94 1.56 -6.02 10.11
C PHE A 94 2.27 -7.22 9.49
N LYS A 95 1.51 -8.27 9.17
CA LYS A 95 2.04 -9.54 8.63
C LYS A 95 1.73 -9.76 7.15
N GLY A 96 0.85 -8.94 6.55
CA GLY A 96 0.46 -9.04 5.15
C GLY A 96 1.57 -8.62 4.18
N LEU A 97 1.25 -8.58 2.90
CA LEU A 97 2.12 -8.08 1.84
C LEU A 97 2.23 -6.56 1.94
N ILE A 98 3.44 -6.05 1.77
CA ILE A 98 3.71 -4.61 1.68
C ILE A 98 4.01 -4.28 0.23
N MET A 99 3.27 -3.32 -0.33
CA MET A 99 3.55 -2.76 -1.65
C MET A 99 4.05 -1.31 -1.55
N THR A 100 4.80 -0.88 -2.53
CA THR A 100 5.16 0.54 -2.67
C THR A 100 3.92 1.37 -2.99
N ASP A 101 3.96 2.68 -2.73
CA ASP A 101 3.20 3.63 -3.52
C ASP A 101 3.78 3.68 -4.95
N ASP A 102 3.19 4.42 -5.85
CA ASP A 102 3.62 4.51 -7.23
C ASP A 102 5.07 5.02 -7.33
N LEU A 103 5.95 4.20 -7.91
CA LEU A 103 7.39 4.51 -8.01
C LEU A 103 7.70 5.70 -8.91
N VAL A 104 6.76 6.17 -9.71
CA VAL A 104 6.94 7.34 -10.59
C VAL A 104 6.38 8.65 -10.01
N MET A 105 5.87 8.62 -8.76
CA MET A 105 5.43 9.84 -8.06
C MET A 105 6.59 10.80 -7.77
N ASN A 106 6.31 12.10 -7.81
CA ASN A 106 7.30 13.15 -7.54
C ASN A 106 7.90 13.10 -6.11
N ALA A 107 7.23 12.47 -5.16
CA ALA A 107 7.78 12.19 -3.84
C ALA A 107 8.93 11.19 -3.86
N ASN A 108 9.00 10.34 -4.89
CA ASN A 108 10.13 9.44 -5.13
C ASN A 108 11.19 10.18 -5.97
N THR A 109 12.28 10.58 -5.33
CA THR A 109 13.37 11.32 -5.97
C THR A 109 14.45 10.40 -6.58
N TYR A 110 14.28 9.09 -6.45
CA TYR A 110 15.20 8.10 -7.00
C TYR A 110 14.79 7.72 -8.44
N ASP A 111 15.75 7.35 -9.26
CA ASP A 111 15.43 6.73 -10.54
C ASP A 111 14.80 5.35 -10.35
N ILE A 112 14.34 4.74 -11.46
CA ILE A 112 13.62 3.47 -11.39
C ILE A 112 14.52 2.31 -10.94
N GLU A 113 15.78 2.30 -11.31
CA GLU A 113 16.74 1.23 -10.97
C GLU A 113 17.09 1.29 -9.49
N ASP A 114 17.37 2.48 -8.97
CA ASP A 114 17.61 2.71 -7.55
C ASP A 114 16.35 2.37 -6.72
N SER A 115 15.17 2.78 -7.19
CA SER A 115 13.90 2.48 -6.53
C SER A 115 13.66 0.96 -6.42
N ILE A 116 13.99 0.19 -7.45
CA ILE A 116 13.91 -1.28 -7.44
C ILE A 116 14.89 -1.87 -6.42
N ASN A 117 16.15 -1.43 -6.47
CA ASN A 117 17.19 -1.91 -5.55
C ASN A 117 16.84 -1.59 -4.08
N LEU A 118 16.40 -0.37 -3.80
CA LEU A 118 15.98 0.07 -2.48
C LEU A 118 14.74 -0.70 -1.99
N SER A 119 13.76 -0.94 -2.87
CA SER A 119 12.59 -1.76 -2.54
C SER A 119 12.97 -3.20 -2.18
N ASN A 120 13.89 -3.79 -2.91
CA ASN A 120 14.40 -5.13 -2.62
C ASN A 120 15.14 -5.17 -1.26
N ASN A 121 16.00 -4.18 -1.00
CA ASN A 121 16.77 -4.07 0.24
C ASN A 121 15.88 -3.83 1.46
N SER A 122 14.80 -3.07 1.32
CA SER A 122 13.83 -2.80 2.39
C SER A 122 12.80 -3.92 2.58
N ARG A 123 12.83 -4.98 1.76
CA ARG A 123 11.91 -6.12 1.82
C ARG A 123 10.46 -5.77 1.48
N ILE A 124 10.26 -4.89 0.52
CA ILE A 124 8.97 -4.67 -0.12
C ILE A 124 8.56 -5.94 -0.88
N ASP A 125 7.30 -6.31 -0.79
CA ASP A 125 6.78 -7.52 -1.43
C ASP A 125 6.27 -7.26 -2.86
N ILE A 126 5.73 -6.06 -3.14
CA ILE A 126 5.12 -5.67 -4.42
C ILE A 126 5.57 -4.26 -4.79
N MET A 127 5.97 -4.05 -6.03
CA MET A 127 6.29 -2.72 -6.59
C MET A 127 5.16 -2.26 -7.50
N LEU A 128 4.75 -0.99 -7.37
CA LEU A 128 3.71 -0.38 -8.17
C LEU A 128 4.34 0.67 -9.10
N ASP A 129 4.01 0.60 -10.38
CA ASP A 129 4.35 1.60 -11.40
C ASP A 129 3.10 1.92 -12.21
N CYS A 130 2.68 3.18 -12.20
CA CYS A 130 1.52 3.68 -12.93
C CYS A 130 1.92 4.47 -14.20
N SER A 131 3.19 4.42 -14.64
CA SER A 131 3.69 5.23 -15.76
C SER A 131 3.17 4.83 -17.13
N SER A 132 2.61 3.62 -17.30
CA SER A 132 2.27 3.01 -18.59
C SER A 132 3.45 2.95 -19.57
N ASN A 133 4.70 2.95 -19.07
CA ASN A 133 5.91 2.98 -19.86
C ASN A 133 6.55 1.58 -19.93
N TRP A 134 6.45 0.93 -21.11
CA TRP A 134 6.93 -0.43 -21.30
C TRP A 134 8.42 -0.63 -20.98
N SER A 135 9.27 0.37 -21.29
CA SER A 135 10.71 0.27 -21.01
C SER A 135 11.01 0.26 -19.52
N LYS A 136 10.20 0.93 -18.70
CA LYS A 136 10.30 0.87 -17.24
C LYS A 136 9.82 -0.47 -16.71
N TYR A 137 8.72 -1.01 -17.25
CA TYR A 137 8.23 -2.34 -16.87
C TYR A 137 9.24 -3.45 -17.13
N SER A 138 9.93 -3.44 -18.27
CA SER A 138 10.96 -4.44 -18.55
C SER A 138 12.06 -4.43 -17.50
N LYS A 139 12.55 -3.25 -17.09
CA LYS A 139 13.55 -3.12 -16.03
C LYS A 139 13.06 -3.66 -14.68
N ILE A 140 11.79 -3.39 -14.31
CA ILE A 140 11.18 -3.91 -13.08
C ILE A 140 11.11 -5.44 -13.15
N ILE A 141 10.68 -6.01 -14.28
CA ILE A 141 10.57 -7.47 -14.49
C ILE A 141 11.94 -8.13 -14.39
N ASP A 142 12.94 -7.56 -15.03
CA ASP A 142 14.31 -8.11 -15.03
C ASP A 142 14.91 -8.10 -13.62
N ALA A 143 14.77 -6.99 -12.89
CA ALA A 143 15.23 -6.89 -11.52
C ALA A 143 14.47 -7.83 -10.58
N PHE A 144 13.19 -8.08 -10.83
CA PHE A 144 12.39 -9.03 -10.07
C PHE A 144 12.83 -10.48 -10.29
N ASN A 145 13.20 -10.83 -11.52
CA ASN A 145 13.71 -12.15 -11.89
C ASN A 145 15.06 -12.47 -11.24
N VAL A 146 15.89 -11.45 -11.01
CA VAL A 146 17.19 -11.60 -10.32
C VAL A 146 17.02 -11.85 -8.82
N SER A 147 15.97 -11.28 -8.21
CA SER A 147 15.69 -11.47 -6.78
C SER A 147 14.92 -12.77 -6.55
N LYS A 148 15.58 -13.91 -6.54
CA LYS A 148 15.01 -15.25 -6.25
C LYS A 148 14.38 -15.34 -4.84
N ASN A 149 13.39 -14.51 -4.55
CA ASN A 149 12.75 -14.48 -3.23
C ASN A 149 11.48 -15.32 -3.24
N TYR A 150 11.64 -16.65 -3.16
CA TYR A 150 10.56 -17.64 -3.12
C TYR A 150 9.49 -17.34 -2.04
N THR A 151 9.87 -16.65 -0.97
CA THR A 151 8.96 -16.30 0.13
C THR A 151 7.89 -15.29 -0.33
N ARG A 152 8.24 -14.36 -1.24
CA ARG A 152 7.28 -13.41 -1.84
C ARG A 152 6.25 -14.13 -2.70
N PHE A 153 6.70 -15.06 -3.54
CA PHE A 153 5.82 -15.84 -4.41
C PHE A 153 4.78 -16.64 -3.60
N TYR A 154 5.20 -17.23 -2.50
CA TYR A 154 4.31 -17.98 -1.61
C TYR A 154 3.25 -17.07 -0.98
N LYS A 155 3.65 -15.89 -0.50
CA LYS A 155 2.73 -14.89 0.08
C LYS A 155 1.71 -14.39 -0.96
N ILE A 156 2.14 -14.08 -2.19
CA ILE A 156 1.23 -13.67 -3.27
C ILE A 156 0.23 -14.79 -3.59
N LYS A 157 0.68 -16.04 -3.62
CA LYS A 157 -0.19 -17.21 -3.82
C LYS A 157 -1.24 -17.32 -2.71
N MET A 158 -0.93 -16.91 -1.49
CA MET A 158 -1.89 -16.88 -0.39
C MET A 158 -3.03 -15.87 -0.60
N LEU A 159 -2.85 -14.82 -1.40
CA LEU A 159 -3.94 -13.89 -1.74
C LEU A 159 -5.08 -14.59 -2.49
N ARG A 160 -4.80 -15.68 -3.21
CA ARG A 160 -5.84 -16.47 -3.93
C ARG A 160 -6.92 -17.01 -3.02
N LYS A 161 -6.64 -17.26 -1.73
CA LYS A 161 -7.65 -17.71 -0.77
C LYS A 161 -8.72 -16.65 -0.45
N TYR A 162 -8.39 -15.36 -0.69
CA TYR A 162 -9.30 -14.23 -0.48
C TYR A 162 -10.12 -13.89 -1.72
N ASN A 163 -9.87 -14.60 -2.85
CA ASN A 163 -10.67 -14.46 -4.06
C ASN A 163 -11.64 -15.67 -4.16
N PRO A 164 -12.77 -15.66 -3.43
CA PRO A 164 -13.86 -16.56 -3.75
C PRO A 164 -14.23 -16.26 -5.20
N ARG A 165 -14.46 -17.30 -6.00
CA ARG A 165 -15.00 -17.12 -7.34
C ARG A 165 -16.34 -16.43 -7.16
N VAL A 166 -16.37 -15.10 -7.31
CA VAL A 166 -17.61 -14.35 -7.34
C VAL A 166 -18.34 -14.88 -8.57
N ASN A 167 -19.44 -15.57 -8.34
CA ASN A 167 -20.32 -15.94 -9.43
C ASN A 167 -20.95 -14.63 -9.96
N LEU A 168 -20.32 -14.05 -10.99
CA LEU A 168 -20.78 -12.81 -11.63
C LEU A 168 -22.20 -12.93 -12.16
N GLU A 169 -22.68 -14.16 -12.43
CA GLU A 169 -24.06 -14.44 -12.82
C GLU A 169 -25.08 -14.12 -11.72
N SER A 170 -24.65 -14.06 -10.46
CA SER A 170 -25.52 -13.69 -9.34
C SER A 170 -25.62 -12.16 -9.09
N ILE A 171 -24.82 -11.36 -9.79
CA ILE A 171 -24.85 -9.91 -9.66
C ILE A 171 -25.94 -9.36 -10.58
N ASN A 172 -27.07 -8.98 -9.99
CA ASN A 172 -28.12 -8.29 -10.73
C ASN A 172 -27.68 -6.83 -11.02
N ILE A 173 -27.07 -6.63 -12.19
CA ILE A 173 -26.57 -5.34 -12.66
C ILE A 173 -27.70 -4.27 -12.65
N ASN A 174 -28.94 -4.65 -12.92
CA ASN A 174 -30.07 -3.72 -12.90
C ASN A 174 -30.36 -3.21 -11.46
N GLN A 175 -30.21 -4.06 -10.46
CA GLN A 175 -30.34 -3.66 -9.05
C GLN A 175 -29.22 -2.72 -8.64
N TYR A 176 -28.00 -2.91 -9.15
CA TYR A 176 -26.86 -2.02 -8.91
C TYR A 176 -27.08 -0.65 -9.54
N HIS A 177 -27.56 -0.59 -10.77
CA HIS A 177 -27.94 0.66 -11.46
C HIS A 177 -29.06 1.41 -10.74
N HIS A 178 -30.04 0.69 -10.21
CA HIS A 178 -31.12 1.29 -9.44
C HIS A 178 -30.61 1.92 -8.15
N LEU A 179 -29.77 1.22 -7.37
CA LEU A 179 -29.16 1.72 -6.15
C LEU A 179 -28.21 2.91 -6.42
N TYR A 180 -27.42 2.85 -7.48
CA TYR A 180 -26.55 3.94 -7.91
C TYR A 180 -27.35 5.19 -8.24
N ASN A 181 -28.41 5.06 -9.04
CA ASN A 181 -29.29 6.18 -9.41
C ASN A 181 -30.05 6.75 -8.19
N GLN A 182 -30.41 5.94 -7.21
CA GLN A 182 -30.97 6.42 -5.94
C GLN A 182 -29.94 7.24 -5.14
N LEU A 183 -28.68 6.76 -5.01
CA LEU A 183 -27.61 7.47 -4.32
C LEU A 183 -27.27 8.80 -4.99
N VAL A 184 -27.20 8.85 -6.30
CA VAL A 184 -26.95 10.10 -7.07
C VAL A 184 -28.09 11.11 -6.84
N ARG A 185 -29.36 10.66 -6.84
CA ARG A 185 -30.51 11.53 -6.61
C ARG A 185 -30.60 12.05 -5.17
N THR A 186 -30.21 11.26 -4.18
CA THR A 186 -30.32 11.62 -2.76
C THR A 186 -29.16 12.48 -2.27
N HIS A 187 -27.99 12.42 -2.91
CA HIS A 187 -26.78 13.11 -2.43
C HIS A 187 -26.24 14.15 -3.41
N GLY A 188 -26.89 14.37 -4.56
CA GLY A 188 -26.54 15.46 -5.48
C GLY A 188 -25.14 15.33 -6.10
N ILE A 189 -24.64 14.07 -6.29
CA ILE A 189 -23.33 13.79 -6.90
C ILE A 189 -23.51 13.67 -8.41
#